data_ac9a0055747036fdb0275369b866c87b
#
_entry.id   ac9a0055747036fdb0275369b866c87b
#
_cell.length_a   1.000
_cell.length_b   1.000
_cell.length_c   1.000
_cell.angle_alpha   90.00
_cell.angle_beta   90.00
_cell.angle_gamma   90.00
#
_symmetry.space_group_name_H-M   'P 1'
#
loop_
_entity.id
_entity.type
_entity.pdbx_description
1 polymer ?
#
loop_
_entity_poly.entity_id
_entity_poly.type
_entity_poly.pdbx_seq_one_letter_code
_entity_poly.pdbx_strand_id
1 'polypeptide(L)'
;MVGEKVVFHAMMSQKDAHYVGGLVNGARIIDMWGDVGTELMVYVDGDISLFLGYKNIEFTDPVYVGDFMEYTGYIEKVGNQSYTCHFEAWKIATQLDRTDADLSGINTPQTAATALVPPIKCGSATGTLFISKADQRGPQKEGFKDAVHPAK
;
A
#
# COMPACT_ATOMS: atom_id res chain seq x y z
N MET A 1 -0.02 16.58 4.95
CA MET A 1 -1.00 15.57 4.53
C MET A 1 -2.34 16.25 4.31
N VAL A 2 -2.95 16.02 3.17
CA VAL A 2 -4.28 16.53 2.84
C VAL A 2 -5.29 15.40 3.01
N GLY A 3 -6.29 15.59 3.85
CA GLY A 3 -7.25 14.55 4.17
C GLY A 3 -6.68 13.48 5.12
N GLU A 4 -7.21 12.30 5.02
CA GLU A 4 -6.86 11.16 5.85
C GLU A 4 -5.90 10.20 5.13
N LYS A 5 -5.15 9.44 5.92
CA LYS A 5 -4.38 8.30 5.42
C LYS A 5 -5.33 7.13 5.11
N VAL A 6 -5.10 6.48 3.98
CA VAL A 6 -5.75 5.21 3.63
C VAL A 6 -4.82 4.07 4.00
N VAL A 7 -5.37 3.01 4.56
CA VAL A 7 -4.62 1.84 5.05
C VAL A 7 -5.30 0.57 4.53
N PHE A 8 -4.53 -0.28 3.85
CA PHE A 8 -4.96 -1.62 3.44
C PHE A 8 -4.11 -2.66 4.15
N HIS A 9 -4.74 -3.73 4.58
CA HIS A 9 -4.04 -4.91 5.07
C HIS A 9 -4.26 -6.07 4.13
N ALA A 10 -3.20 -6.82 3.84
CA ALA A 10 -3.28 -8.03 3.02
C ALA A 10 -2.20 -9.02 3.44
N MET A 11 -2.56 -10.30 3.46
CA MET A 11 -1.58 -11.37 3.59
C MET A 11 -1.07 -11.75 2.20
N MET A 12 0.24 -11.88 2.06
CA MET A 12 0.85 -12.37 0.83
C MET A 12 0.65 -13.87 0.71
N SER A 13 -0.10 -14.28 -0.30
CA SER A 13 -0.45 -15.68 -0.54
C SER A 13 0.45 -16.32 -1.57
N GLN A 14 0.29 -17.62 -1.82
CA GLN A 14 1.06 -18.36 -2.81
C GLN A 14 0.99 -17.75 -4.22
N LYS A 15 -0.15 -17.17 -4.59
CA LYS A 15 -0.33 -16.51 -5.90
C LYS A 15 0.49 -15.21 -6.03
N ASP A 16 0.92 -14.62 -4.93
CA ASP A 16 1.73 -13.41 -4.93
C ASP A 16 3.22 -13.71 -5.10
N ALA A 17 3.64 -14.96 -4.89
CA ALA A 17 5.01 -15.38 -5.09
C ALA A 17 5.35 -15.39 -6.59
N HIS A 18 6.40 -14.68 -6.96
CA HIS A 18 6.89 -14.62 -8.34
C HIS A 18 8.16 -15.44 -8.51
N TYR A 19 8.97 -15.52 -7.48
CA TYR A 19 10.27 -16.18 -7.52
C TYR A 19 10.26 -17.47 -6.70
N VAL A 20 11.20 -18.36 -7.02
CA VAL A 20 11.45 -19.56 -6.23
C VAL A 20 11.79 -19.15 -4.80
N GLY A 21 11.29 -19.91 -3.82
CA GLY A 21 11.47 -19.58 -2.39
C GLY A 21 10.40 -18.69 -1.80
N GLY A 22 9.36 -18.36 -2.57
CA GLY A 22 8.23 -17.61 -2.07
C GLY A 22 8.43 -16.10 -2.01
N LEU A 23 9.46 -15.59 -2.70
CA LEU A 23 9.72 -14.16 -2.76
C LEU A 23 8.65 -13.46 -3.61
N VAL A 24 8.05 -12.43 -3.07
CA VAL A 24 7.07 -11.56 -3.75
C VAL A 24 7.84 -10.45 -4.45
N ASN A 25 7.53 -10.19 -5.73
CA ASN A 25 8.21 -9.13 -6.45
C ASN A 25 7.67 -7.74 -6.08
N GLY A 26 8.48 -6.71 -6.36
CA GLY A 26 8.11 -5.32 -6.06
C GLY A 26 6.86 -4.85 -6.81
N ALA A 27 6.55 -5.44 -7.96
CA ALA A 27 5.36 -5.11 -8.73
C ALA A 27 4.07 -5.35 -7.94
N ARG A 28 4.03 -6.34 -7.05
CA ARG A 28 2.87 -6.59 -6.20
C ARG A 28 2.65 -5.47 -5.19
N ILE A 29 3.72 -4.88 -4.67
CA ILE A 29 3.64 -3.72 -3.78
C ILE A 29 3.07 -2.52 -4.54
N ILE A 30 3.55 -2.28 -5.75
CA ILE A 30 3.06 -1.18 -6.61
C ILE A 30 1.58 -1.38 -6.96
N ASP A 31 1.17 -2.61 -7.22
CA ASP A 31 -0.23 -2.95 -7.48
C ASP A 31 -1.13 -2.57 -6.28
N MET A 32 -0.71 -2.88 -5.06
CA MET A 32 -1.44 -2.50 -3.85
C MET A 32 -1.48 -0.99 -3.66
N TRP A 33 -0.40 -0.29 -3.94
CA TRP A 33 -0.38 1.17 -3.90
C TRP A 33 -1.35 1.79 -4.90
N GLY A 34 -1.55 1.13 -6.05
CA GLY A 34 -2.56 1.55 -7.01
C GLY A 34 -3.96 1.60 -6.40
N ASP A 35 -4.33 0.57 -5.65
CA ASP A 35 -5.62 0.52 -4.96
C ASP A 35 -5.73 1.57 -3.86
N VAL A 36 -4.67 1.78 -3.10
CA VAL A 36 -4.61 2.82 -2.07
C VAL A 36 -4.82 4.21 -2.69
N GLY A 37 -4.11 4.49 -3.78
CA GLY A 37 -4.23 5.76 -4.50
C GLY A 37 -5.62 5.97 -5.09
N THR A 38 -6.21 4.92 -5.64
CA THR A 38 -7.57 4.95 -6.18
C THR A 38 -8.59 5.30 -5.08
N GLU A 39 -8.47 4.68 -3.90
CA GLU A 39 -9.36 5.00 -2.78
C GLU A 39 -9.22 6.46 -2.32
N LEU A 40 -8.00 6.98 -2.26
CA LEU A 40 -7.76 8.40 -1.96
C LEU A 40 -8.48 9.31 -2.96
N MET A 41 -8.45 8.98 -4.25
CA MET A 41 -9.09 9.77 -5.30
C MET A 41 -10.62 9.72 -5.20
N VAL A 42 -11.17 8.57 -4.88
CA VAL A 42 -12.61 8.45 -4.61
C VAL A 42 -13.03 9.38 -3.48
N TYR A 43 -12.25 9.43 -2.42
CA TYR A 43 -12.61 10.26 -1.25
C TYR A 43 -12.43 11.75 -1.49
N VAL A 44 -11.43 12.15 -2.25
CA VAL A 44 -11.13 13.58 -2.46
C VAL A 44 -12.02 14.20 -3.53
N ASP A 45 -12.30 13.51 -4.63
CA ASP A 45 -13.06 14.08 -5.75
C ASP A 45 -14.04 13.11 -6.44
N GLY A 46 -14.30 11.96 -5.85
CA GLY A 46 -15.36 11.07 -6.32
C GLY A 46 -15.09 10.40 -7.67
N ASP A 47 -13.83 10.15 -7.99
CA ASP A 47 -13.41 9.55 -9.26
C ASP A 47 -12.27 8.57 -9.02
N ILE A 48 -12.19 7.50 -9.81
CA ILE A 48 -11.12 6.52 -9.67
C ILE A 48 -9.77 7.03 -10.19
N SER A 49 -9.78 8.09 -10.98
CA SER A 49 -8.58 8.73 -11.52
C SER A 49 -7.84 7.93 -12.60
N LEU A 50 -6.82 8.57 -13.16
CA LEU A 50 -5.77 7.91 -13.93
C LEU A 50 -4.47 8.00 -13.16
N PHE A 51 -3.81 6.87 -12.97
CA PHE A 51 -2.49 6.85 -12.34
C PHE A 51 -1.44 7.18 -13.39
N LEU A 52 -0.76 8.32 -13.26
CA LEU A 52 0.20 8.79 -14.27
C LEU A 52 1.58 8.18 -14.10
N GLY A 53 2.02 7.95 -12.88
CA GLY A 53 3.32 7.37 -12.64
C GLY A 53 3.78 7.45 -11.21
N TYR A 54 4.92 6.83 -10.96
CA TYR A 54 5.61 6.84 -9.67
C TYR A 54 7.00 7.43 -9.84
N LYS A 55 7.51 7.99 -8.77
CA LYS A 55 8.92 8.38 -8.64
C LYS A 55 9.42 8.02 -7.24
N ASN A 56 10.74 7.95 -7.11
CA ASN A 56 11.40 7.63 -5.83
C ASN A 56 10.90 6.31 -5.24
N ILE A 57 10.70 5.30 -6.09
CA ILE A 57 10.33 3.97 -5.62
C ILE A 57 11.55 3.33 -4.96
N GLU A 58 11.40 2.94 -3.71
CA GLU A 58 12.41 2.22 -2.97
C GLU A 58 11.82 0.96 -2.34
N PHE A 59 12.55 -0.15 -2.46
CA PHE A 59 12.26 -1.39 -1.76
C PHE A 59 13.37 -1.62 -0.75
N THR A 60 13.01 -1.66 0.52
CA THR A 60 13.98 -1.62 1.62
C THR A 60 14.08 -2.92 2.39
N ASP A 61 13.15 -3.84 2.21
CA ASP A 61 13.15 -5.15 2.85
C ASP A 61 12.34 -6.14 1.99
N PRO A 62 12.79 -7.39 1.84
CA PRO A 62 12.08 -8.37 1.01
C PRO A 62 10.76 -8.80 1.64
N VAL A 63 9.80 -9.12 0.77
CA VAL A 63 8.47 -9.61 1.16
C VAL A 63 8.31 -11.04 0.67
N TYR A 64 7.81 -11.91 1.53
CA TYR A 64 7.63 -13.33 1.24
C TYR A 64 6.17 -13.76 1.43
N VAL A 65 5.83 -14.87 0.83
CA VAL A 65 4.56 -15.57 1.10
C VAL A 65 4.42 -15.81 2.61
N GLY A 66 3.25 -15.51 3.15
CA GLY A 66 3.00 -15.62 4.59
C GLY A 66 3.24 -14.31 5.35
N ASP A 67 3.78 -13.29 4.70
CA ASP A 67 3.91 -11.97 5.32
C ASP A 67 2.57 -11.24 5.30
N PHE A 68 2.25 -10.59 6.42
CA PHE A 68 1.11 -9.69 6.53
C PHE A 68 1.59 -8.28 6.32
N MET A 69 1.03 -7.64 5.29
CA MET A 69 1.46 -6.31 4.85
C MET A 69 0.42 -5.26 5.18
N GLU A 70 0.91 -4.08 5.55
CA GLU A 70 0.13 -2.86 5.64
C GLU A 70 0.61 -1.91 4.53
N TYR A 71 -0.31 -1.58 3.62
CA TYR A 71 -0.06 -0.61 2.55
C TYR A 71 -0.77 0.67 2.89
N THR A 72 -0.04 1.77 2.94
CA THR A 72 -0.58 3.06 3.34
C THR A 72 -0.34 4.11 2.28
N GLY A 73 -1.19 5.11 2.26
CA GLY A 73 -1.00 6.27 1.41
C GLY A 73 -1.77 7.48 1.91
N TYR A 74 -1.26 8.64 1.57
CA TYR A 74 -1.92 9.90 1.83
C TYR A 74 -1.61 10.90 0.70
N ILE A 75 -2.46 11.89 0.57
CA ILE A 75 -2.26 12.97 -0.40
C ILE A 75 -1.31 13.99 0.21
N GLU A 76 -0.18 14.23 -0.45
CA GLU A 76 0.77 15.29 -0.06
C GLU A 76 0.31 16.64 -0.58
N LYS A 77 -0.19 16.67 -1.82
CA LYS A 77 -0.53 17.91 -2.51
C LYS A 77 -1.67 17.69 -3.49
N VAL A 78 -2.62 18.61 -3.47
CA VAL A 78 -3.69 18.70 -4.46
C VAL A 78 -3.34 19.84 -5.43
N GLY A 79 -3.13 19.50 -6.70
CA GLY A 79 -2.94 20.45 -7.77
C GLY A 79 -4.26 20.78 -8.47
N ASN A 80 -4.19 21.42 -9.63
CA ASN A 80 -5.40 21.77 -10.38
C ASN A 80 -6.14 20.53 -10.91
N GLN A 81 -5.41 19.58 -11.50
CA GLN A 81 -5.94 18.31 -11.98
C GLN A 81 -5.06 17.12 -11.58
N SER A 82 -3.96 17.37 -10.88
CA SER A 82 -3.03 16.33 -10.44
C SER A 82 -2.97 16.27 -8.93
N TYR A 83 -2.67 15.07 -8.43
CA TYR A 83 -2.57 14.78 -7.01
C TYR A 83 -1.25 14.07 -6.78
N THR A 84 -0.47 14.56 -5.81
CA THR A 84 0.76 13.92 -5.40
C THR A 84 0.48 13.14 -4.12
N CYS A 85 0.74 11.83 -4.16
CA CYS A 85 0.50 10.94 -3.03
C CYS A 85 1.80 10.30 -2.57
N HIS A 86 1.91 10.08 -1.28
CA HIS A 86 2.99 9.31 -0.68
C HIS A 86 2.48 7.94 -0.29
N PHE A 87 3.24 6.90 -0.59
CA PHE A 87 2.90 5.51 -0.31
C PHE A 87 3.98 4.82 0.50
N GLU A 88 3.58 3.94 1.40
CA GLU A 88 4.49 3.08 2.14
C GLU A 88 3.95 1.66 2.20
N ALA A 89 4.86 0.70 2.38
CA ALA A 89 4.54 -0.70 2.60
C ALA A 89 5.28 -1.18 3.84
N TRP A 90 4.56 -1.78 4.77
CA TRP A 90 5.07 -2.25 6.04
C TRP A 90 4.72 -3.72 6.26
N LYS A 91 5.69 -4.49 6.73
CA LYS A 91 5.45 -5.86 7.19
C LYS A 91 5.07 -5.78 8.68
N ILE A 92 3.86 -6.19 9.00
CA ILE A 92 3.31 -6.08 10.36
C ILE A 92 3.26 -7.40 11.10
N ALA A 93 3.28 -8.51 10.38
CA ALA A 93 3.34 -9.84 10.92
C ALA A 93 3.91 -10.79 9.88
N THR A 94 4.41 -11.91 10.29
CA THR A 94 4.94 -12.93 9.38
C THR A 94 4.61 -14.33 9.89
N GLN A 95 4.42 -15.24 8.96
CA GLN A 95 4.29 -16.66 9.26
C GLN A 95 5.69 -17.20 9.57
N LEU A 96 5.82 -17.97 10.62
CA LEU A 96 7.11 -18.57 10.98
C LEU A 96 7.52 -19.60 9.92
N ASP A 97 8.79 -19.57 9.54
CA ASP A 97 9.35 -20.55 8.62
C ASP A 97 9.29 -21.93 9.28
N ARG A 98 8.86 -22.91 8.49
CA ARG A 98 8.80 -24.30 8.94
C ARG A 98 10.18 -24.88 9.27
N THR A 99 11.25 -24.26 8.79
CA THR A 99 12.62 -24.63 9.12
C THR A 99 13.03 -24.15 10.51
N ASP A 100 12.41 -23.10 11.02
CA ASP A 100 12.64 -22.59 12.38
C ASP A 100 11.84 -23.38 13.42
N ALA A 101 10.93 -24.20 12.97
CA ALA A 101 10.14 -25.07 13.82
C ALA A 101 10.90 -26.36 14.08
N ASP A 102 10.89 -26.83 15.31
CA ASP A 102 11.44 -28.15 15.63
C ASP A 102 10.63 -29.23 14.95
N LEU A 103 11.10 -29.66 13.77
CA LEU A 103 10.47 -30.70 12.99
C LEU A 103 10.67 -32.09 13.56
N SER A 104 11.43 -32.24 14.64
CA SER A 104 11.61 -33.52 15.35
C SER A 104 10.35 -33.92 16.12
N GLY A 105 9.46 -32.98 16.37
CA GLY A 105 8.15 -33.20 16.99
C GLY A 105 7.02 -33.32 16.02
N ILE A 106 6.12 -34.22 16.22
CA ILE A 106 4.91 -34.45 15.42
C ILE A 106 3.95 -33.26 15.45
N ASN A 107 4.21 -32.26 16.29
CA ASN A 107 3.30 -31.17 16.58
C ASN A 107 3.84 -29.78 16.26
N THR A 108 4.73 -29.66 15.29
CA THR A 108 5.16 -28.33 14.85
C THR A 108 3.96 -27.63 14.17
N PRO A 109 3.42 -26.57 14.78
CA PRO A 109 2.25 -25.93 14.18
C PRO A 109 2.64 -25.23 12.89
N GLN A 110 2.12 -25.74 11.77
CA GLN A 110 2.32 -25.14 10.44
C GLN A 110 1.64 -23.77 10.30
N THR A 111 0.95 -23.37 11.34
CA THR A 111 0.17 -22.12 11.39
C THR A 111 0.80 -21.07 12.29
N ALA A 112 1.97 -21.34 12.84
CA ALA A 112 2.64 -20.40 13.72
C ALA A 112 3.00 -19.11 12.98
N ALA A 113 2.70 -17.98 13.60
CA ALA A 113 2.97 -16.65 13.07
C ALA A 113 3.30 -15.70 14.22
N THR A 114 3.97 -14.60 13.91
CA THR A 114 4.32 -13.60 14.91
C THR A 114 4.02 -12.19 14.41
N ALA A 115 3.57 -11.34 15.33
CA ALA A 115 3.50 -9.91 15.07
C ALA A 115 4.91 -9.31 15.08
N LEU A 116 5.15 -8.37 14.21
CA LEU A 116 6.42 -7.63 14.16
C LEU A 116 6.22 -6.28 14.84
N VAL A 117 6.87 -6.10 15.99
CA VAL A 117 6.78 -4.88 16.80
C VAL A 117 8.21 -4.43 17.14
N PRO A 118 8.69 -3.35 16.52
CA PRO A 118 8.02 -2.51 15.54
C PRO A 118 7.86 -3.18 14.16
N PRO A 119 6.92 -2.72 13.32
CA PRO A 119 6.82 -3.20 11.93
C PRO A 119 8.08 -2.91 11.12
N ILE A 120 8.27 -3.67 10.03
CA ILE A 120 9.42 -3.51 9.14
C ILE A 120 8.97 -2.78 7.88
N LYS A 121 9.59 -1.66 7.57
CA LYS A 121 9.33 -0.93 6.33
C LYS A 121 9.91 -1.68 5.15
N CYS A 122 9.07 -2.00 4.16
CA CYS A 122 9.46 -2.76 2.98
C CYS A 122 9.55 -1.89 1.73
N GLY A 123 8.95 -0.72 1.72
CA GLY A 123 9.05 0.17 0.57
C GLY A 123 8.33 1.48 0.76
N SER A 124 8.63 2.42 -0.15
CA SER A 124 7.98 3.72 -0.24
C SER A 124 8.04 4.24 -1.68
N ALA A 125 7.12 5.13 -2.01
CA ALA A 125 7.09 5.79 -3.30
C ALA A 125 6.27 7.07 -3.24
N THR A 126 6.48 7.93 -4.24
CA THR A 126 5.60 9.06 -4.53
C THR A 126 4.88 8.77 -5.85
N GLY A 127 3.57 8.94 -5.87
CA GLY A 127 2.76 8.73 -7.07
C GLY A 127 2.04 10.00 -7.49
N THR A 128 1.79 10.11 -8.78
CA THR A 128 1.00 11.20 -9.36
C THR A 128 -0.25 10.62 -10.01
N LEU A 129 -1.41 11.12 -9.60
CA LEU A 129 -2.71 10.73 -10.12
C LEU A 129 -3.39 11.95 -10.75
N PHE A 130 -4.34 11.68 -11.63
CA PHE A 130 -4.97 12.72 -12.42
C PHE A 130 -6.49 12.53 -12.46
N ILE A 131 -7.23 13.61 -12.16
CA ILE A 131 -8.67 13.70 -12.40
C ILE A 131 -8.93 14.98 -13.17
N SER A 132 -9.55 14.87 -14.36
CA SER A 132 -9.84 16.05 -15.16
C SER A 132 -10.77 17.00 -14.41
N LYS A 133 -10.67 18.27 -14.69
CA LYS A 133 -11.48 19.31 -14.02
C LYS A 133 -12.98 19.01 -14.11
N ALA A 134 -13.42 18.48 -15.24
CA ALA A 134 -14.83 18.16 -15.47
C ALA A 134 -15.32 16.99 -14.60
N ASP A 135 -14.41 16.12 -14.16
CA ASP A 135 -14.74 14.92 -13.41
C ASP A 135 -14.55 15.09 -11.90
N GLN A 136 -14.06 16.23 -11.45
CA GLN A 136 -13.88 16.54 -10.04
C GLN A 136 -15.23 16.84 -9.38
N ARG A 137 -15.69 15.93 -8.54
CA ARG A 137 -16.99 16.02 -7.89
C ARG A 137 -16.93 16.58 -6.46
N GLY A 138 -15.75 16.85 -5.97
CA GLY A 138 -15.54 17.32 -4.62
C GLY A 138 -15.44 16.18 -3.59
N PRO A 139 -15.14 16.52 -2.34
CA PRO A 139 -14.95 15.53 -1.27
C PRO A 139 -16.17 14.63 -1.07
N GLN A 140 -15.92 13.32 -0.99
CA GLN A 140 -16.94 12.31 -0.74
C GLN A 140 -16.89 11.79 0.71
N LYS A 141 -15.90 12.22 1.48
CA LYS A 141 -15.71 11.79 2.87
C LYS A 141 -15.32 12.98 3.73
N GLU A 142 -15.82 13.02 4.96
CA GLU A 142 -15.62 14.14 5.89
C GLU A 142 -14.16 14.53 6.08
N GLY A 143 -13.27 13.54 6.25
CA GLY A 143 -11.85 13.79 6.47
C GLY A 143 -11.12 14.41 5.28
N PHE A 144 -11.77 14.59 4.13
CA PHE A 144 -11.19 15.19 2.92
C PHE A 144 -11.74 16.57 2.60
N LYS A 145 -12.55 17.13 3.46
CA LYS A 145 -13.15 18.46 3.23
C LYS A 145 -12.15 19.61 3.19
N ASP A 146 -10.96 19.42 3.74
CA ASP A 146 -9.85 20.38 3.69
C ASP A 146 -9.07 20.32 2.36
N ALA A 147 -9.38 19.37 1.51
CA ALA A 147 -8.74 19.22 0.20
C ALA A 147 -9.33 20.26 -0.77
N VAL A 148 -8.54 21.25 -1.11
CA VAL A 148 -8.96 22.36 -1.97
C VAL A 148 -8.03 22.45 -3.18
N HIS A 149 -8.63 22.51 -4.36
CA HIS A 149 -7.85 22.77 -5.58
C HIS A 149 -7.38 24.23 -5.59
N PRO A 150 -6.15 24.48 -6.11
CA PRO A 150 -5.66 25.85 -6.17
C PRO A 150 -6.56 26.71 -7.06
N ALA A 151 -6.72 27.95 -6.68
CA ALA A 151 -7.39 28.93 -7.52
C ALA A 151 -6.59 29.15 -8.81
N LYS A 152 -7.29 29.31 -9.92
CA LYS A 152 -6.66 29.63 -11.21
C LYS A 152 -6.03 31.02 -11.20
#